data_1b01c4c72e8042ccdd9dda1fc023b816
#
_entry.id   1b01c4c72e8042ccdd9dda1fc023b816
#
_cell.length_a   1.000
_cell.length_b   1.000
_cell.length_c   1.000
_cell.angle_alpha   90.00
_cell.angle_beta   90.00
_cell.angle_gamma   90.00
#
_symmetry.space_group_name_H-M   'P 1'
#
loop_
_entity.id
_entity.type
_entity.pdbx_description
1 polymer ?
#
loop_
_entity_poly.entity_id
_entity_poly.type
_entity_poly.pdbx_seq_one_letter_code
_entity_poly.pdbx_strand_id
1 'polypeptide(L)'
;RQMCIRDSGNIGPEASKPVMEGKGLLFKIFADIDVFDIEVATENIDEFISTVKNIAPTFGGINLEDIKAPEAFEIERRLKKELNIPVMHDDQHGTAIISAAALINALELAEKKIEDIQIVVSGAGAAAISCTRLYRSFGAKRENIVMLDSKGVIRQDRENLTKQKAEFSTYKNINTLEDAGIGVAVFIGISG
;
A
#
# COMPACT_ATOMS: atom_id res chain seq x y z
N ARG A 1 7.85 15.45 -14.45
CA ARG A 1 6.86 14.36 -14.31
C ARG A 1 6.81 13.99 -12.84
N GLN A 2 5.63 13.96 -12.27
CA GLN A 2 5.41 13.49 -10.92
C GLN A 2 5.58 11.97 -10.87
N MET A 3 6.06 11.42 -9.73
CA MET A 3 6.03 9.98 -9.50
C MET A 3 4.61 9.54 -9.12
N CYS A 4 3.63 9.88 -9.97
CA CYS A 4 2.27 9.39 -9.85
C CYS A 4 2.12 8.17 -10.73
N ILE A 5 1.90 7.03 -10.13
CA ILE A 5 1.45 5.86 -10.88
C ILE A 5 0.35 5.19 -10.08
N ARG A 6 -0.84 5.51 -10.45
CA ARG A 6 -1.98 4.65 -10.29
C ARG A 6 -2.19 3.86 -11.59
N ASP A 7 -3.19 3.03 -11.69
CA ASP A 7 -3.55 2.14 -12.82
C ASP A 7 -3.43 2.75 -14.23
N SER A 8 -3.31 4.08 -14.31
CA SER A 8 -3.12 4.86 -15.55
C SER A 8 -1.65 5.03 -15.97
N GLY A 9 -0.68 4.56 -15.18
CA GLY A 9 0.74 4.78 -15.43
C GLY A 9 1.24 6.18 -14.99
N ASN A 10 2.44 6.56 -15.41
CA ASN A 10 3.03 7.87 -15.09
C ASN A 10 2.39 8.97 -15.95
N ILE A 11 1.27 9.52 -15.51
CA ILE A 11 0.48 10.53 -16.23
C ILE A 11 1.01 11.96 -16.02
N GLY A 12 1.91 12.18 -15.08
CA GLY A 12 2.49 13.49 -14.78
C GLY A 12 1.66 14.35 -13.82
N PRO A 13 2.25 15.44 -13.32
CA PRO A 13 1.65 16.27 -12.28
C PRO A 13 0.34 16.94 -12.70
N GLU A 14 0.26 17.46 -13.92
CA GLU A 14 -0.95 18.14 -14.38
C GLU A 14 -2.15 17.19 -14.49
N ALA A 15 -1.92 15.96 -14.93
CA ALA A 15 -2.99 14.97 -15.06
C ALA A 15 -3.42 14.34 -13.73
N SER A 16 -2.59 14.41 -12.69
CA SER A 16 -2.93 13.96 -11.34
C SER A 16 -3.75 14.99 -10.54
N LYS A 17 -3.76 16.25 -10.97
CA LYS A 17 -4.44 17.36 -10.30
C LYS A 17 -5.89 17.05 -9.88
N PRO A 18 -6.78 16.51 -10.75
CA PRO A 18 -8.16 16.21 -10.35
C PRO A 18 -8.26 15.19 -9.20
N VAL A 19 -7.32 14.25 -9.11
CA VAL A 19 -7.28 13.28 -8.01
C VAL A 19 -6.94 13.98 -6.71
N MET A 20 -5.93 14.88 -6.72
CA MET A 20 -5.50 15.62 -5.54
C MET A 20 -6.57 16.59 -5.04
N GLU A 21 -7.24 17.33 -5.96
CA GLU A 21 -8.37 18.18 -5.61
C GLU A 21 -9.53 17.37 -5.01
N GLY A 22 -9.86 16.22 -5.59
CA GLY A 22 -10.88 15.30 -5.07
C GLY A 22 -10.52 14.77 -3.67
N LYS A 23 -9.27 14.42 -3.45
CA LYS A 23 -8.76 14.00 -2.14
C LYS A 23 -8.87 15.15 -1.11
N GLY A 24 -8.46 16.35 -1.47
CA GLY A 24 -8.58 17.54 -0.61
C GLY A 24 -10.04 17.82 -0.21
N LEU A 25 -10.98 17.70 -1.15
CA LEU A 25 -12.41 17.83 -0.89
C LEU A 25 -12.92 16.79 0.13
N LEU A 26 -12.50 15.52 -0.02
CA LEU A 26 -12.89 14.45 0.92
C LEU A 26 -12.32 14.68 2.33
N PHE A 27 -11.08 15.11 2.45
CA PHE A 27 -10.51 15.50 3.75
C PHE A 27 -11.30 16.63 4.40
N LYS A 28 -11.73 17.63 3.63
CA LYS A 28 -12.54 18.72 4.15
C LYS A 28 -13.93 18.25 4.59
N ILE A 29 -14.61 17.43 3.77
CA ILE A 29 -15.97 16.95 4.06
C ILE A 29 -16.00 16.03 5.28
N PHE A 30 -15.08 15.07 5.37
CA PHE A 30 -15.15 14.02 6.38
C PHE A 30 -14.36 14.30 7.65
N ALA A 31 -13.35 15.16 7.60
CA ALA A 31 -12.45 15.41 8.73
C ALA A 31 -12.29 16.90 9.09
N ASP A 32 -12.91 17.81 8.31
CA ASP A 32 -12.75 19.27 8.45
C ASP A 32 -11.28 19.73 8.43
N ILE A 33 -10.45 19.05 7.64
CA ILE A 33 -9.04 19.38 7.46
C ILE A 33 -8.90 20.26 6.22
N ASP A 34 -8.19 21.38 6.34
CA ASP A 34 -7.80 22.21 5.21
C ASP A 34 -6.61 21.57 4.49
N VAL A 35 -6.74 21.37 3.20
CA VAL A 35 -5.75 20.70 2.36
C VAL A 35 -5.27 21.62 1.25
N PHE A 36 -3.99 21.59 0.99
CA PHE A 36 -3.36 22.20 -0.18
C PHE A 36 -2.75 21.07 -1.01
N ASP A 37 -3.24 20.89 -2.19
CA ASP A 37 -2.70 19.94 -3.15
C ASP A 37 -1.47 20.53 -3.85
N ILE A 38 -0.37 19.77 -3.84
CA ILE A 38 0.91 20.20 -4.38
C ILE A 38 1.48 19.10 -5.25
N GLU A 39 1.47 19.33 -6.55
CA GLU A 39 2.02 18.42 -7.54
C GLU A 39 3.49 18.74 -7.80
N VAL A 40 4.37 17.81 -7.48
CA VAL A 40 5.84 17.98 -7.63
C VAL A 40 6.32 17.35 -8.92
N ALA A 41 6.82 18.17 -9.85
CA ALA A 41 7.26 17.74 -11.18
C ALA A 41 8.70 17.21 -11.16
N THR A 42 8.92 16.06 -10.50
CA THR A 42 10.22 15.36 -10.49
C THR A 42 10.06 13.84 -10.49
N GLU A 43 11.06 13.14 -11.01
CA GLU A 43 11.22 11.68 -10.88
C GLU A 43 12.39 11.33 -9.94
N ASN A 44 13.08 12.31 -9.39
CA ASN A 44 14.22 12.12 -8.50
C ASN A 44 13.74 12.10 -7.04
N ILE A 45 14.00 11.00 -6.34
CA ILE A 45 13.61 10.81 -4.93
C ILE A 45 14.20 11.91 -4.02
N ASP A 46 15.47 12.25 -4.20
CA ASP A 46 16.15 13.22 -3.33
C ASP A 46 15.60 14.64 -3.55
N GLU A 47 15.31 14.99 -4.80
CA GLU A 47 14.68 16.26 -5.15
C GLU A 47 13.25 16.35 -4.59
N PHE A 48 12.46 15.27 -4.72
CA PHE A 48 11.13 15.18 -4.15
C PHE A 48 11.16 15.37 -2.62
N ILE A 49 12.01 14.62 -1.92
CA ILE A 49 12.16 14.72 -0.47
C ILE A 49 12.62 16.12 -0.04
N SER A 50 13.59 16.70 -0.76
CA SER A 50 14.05 18.06 -0.48
C SER A 50 12.93 19.09 -0.65
N THR A 51 12.11 18.96 -1.70
CA THR A 51 10.97 19.84 -1.95
C THR A 51 9.96 19.74 -0.80
N VAL A 52 9.55 18.52 -0.44
CA VAL A 52 8.61 18.30 0.67
C VAL A 52 9.14 18.86 1.99
N LYS A 53 10.42 18.66 2.29
CA LYS A 53 11.06 19.22 3.51
C LYS A 53 11.05 20.74 3.53
N ASN A 54 11.26 21.37 2.40
CA ASN A 54 11.31 22.83 2.30
C ASN A 54 9.93 23.48 2.52
N ILE A 55 8.84 22.81 2.14
CA ILE A 55 7.47 23.30 2.33
C ILE A 55 6.84 22.81 3.64
N ALA A 56 7.36 21.76 4.25
CA ALA A 56 6.83 21.12 5.45
C ALA A 56 6.54 22.08 6.63
N PRO A 57 7.33 23.14 6.88
CA PRO A 57 7.06 24.11 7.95
C PRO A 57 5.69 24.81 7.85
N THR A 58 5.06 24.79 6.68
CA THR A 58 3.74 25.38 6.45
C THR A 58 2.61 24.48 6.95
N PHE A 59 2.85 23.17 7.09
CA PHE A 59 1.81 22.15 7.25
C PHE A 59 1.86 21.44 8.60
N GLY A 60 0.68 20.97 9.06
CA GLY A 60 0.55 20.10 10.23
C GLY A 60 0.74 18.62 9.93
N GLY A 61 0.76 18.22 8.66
CA GLY A 61 0.97 16.85 8.20
C GLY A 61 1.12 16.77 6.68
N ILE A 62 1.63 15.65 6.18
CA ILE A 62 1.82 15.37 4.76
C ILE A 62 1.10 14.06 4.40
N ASN A 63 0.20 14.11 3.43
CA ASN A 63 -0.33 12.94 2.75
C ASN A 63 0.43 12.76 1.43
N LEU A 64 1.09 11.63 1.27
CA LEU A 64 1.71 11.21 0.01
C LEU A 64 0.67 10.42 -0.78
N GLU A 65 0.48 10.78 -2.03
CA GLU A 65 -0.52 10.18 -2.90
C GLU A 65 0.09 9.87 -4.26
N ASP A 66 -0.37 8.80 -4.90
CA ASP A 66 -0.01 8.41 -6.27
C ASP A 66 1.51 8.30 -6.53
N ILE A 67 2.28 7.85 -5.55
CA ILE A 67 3.71 7.56 -5.70
C ILE A 67 3.91 6.05 -5.85
N LYS A 68 4.53 5.64 -6.95
CA LYS A 68 4.73 4.21 -7.24
C LYS A 68 5.66 3.50 -6.24
N ALA A 69 5.48 2.19 -6.10
CA ALA A 69 6.45 1.32 -5.46
C ALA A 69 7.57 0.92 -6.46
N PRO A 70 8.83 0.76 -6.01
CA PRO A 70 9.28 0.76 -4.61
C PRO A 70 9.61 2.14 -4.04
N GLU A 71 9.60 3.21 -4.85
CA GLU A 71 10.02 4.57 -4.47
C GLU A 71 9.19 5.13 -3.30
N ALA A 72 7.89 4.85 -3.29
CA ALA A 72 6.98 5.27 -2.23
C ALA A 72 7.43 4.84 -0.83
N PHE A 73 7.95 3.61 -0.69
CA PHE A 73 8.45 3.10 0.60
C PHE A 73 9.66 3.88 1.10
N GLU A 74 10.57 4.23 0.19
CA GLU A 74 11.78 4.97 0.54
C GLU A 74 11.47 6.43 0.89
N ILE A 75 10.61 7.08 0.10
CA ILE A 75 10.20 8.46 0.31
C ILE A 75 9.50 8.58 1.67
N GLU A 76 8.50 7.74 1.93
CA GLU A 76 7.76 7.79 3.19
C GLU A 76 8.68 7.53 4.39
N ARG A 77 9.53 6.50 4.31
CA ARG A 77 10.48 6.15 5.38
C ARG A 77 11.41 7.29 5.71
N ARG A 78 11.95 7.98 4.69
CA ARG A 78 12.87 9.10 4.87
C ARG A 78 12.15 10.32 5.44
N LEU A 79 11.01 10.69 4.88
CA LEU A 79 10.24 11.84 5.36
C LEU A 79 9.77 11.64 6.81
N LYS A 80 9.30 10.44 7.18
CA LYS A 80 8.96 10.11 8.58
C LYS A 80 10.15 10.25 9.54
N LYS A 81 11.36 9.99 9.08
CA LYS A 81 12.57 10.13 9.89
C LYS A 81 13.05 11.59 10.00
N GLU A 82 12.85 12.37 8.95
CA GLU A 82 13.46 13.70 8.78
C GLU A 82 12.50 14.85 9.11
N LEU A 83 11.19 14.59 9.23
CA LEU A 83 10.17 15.57 9.60
C LEU A 83 9.61 15.30 10.99
N ASN A 84 9.24 16.39 11.69
CA ASN A 84 8.59 16.33 13.01
C ASN A 84 7.05 16.42 12.92
N ILE A 85 6.48 16.30 11.73
CA ILE A 85 5.05 16.28 11.48
C ILE A 85 4.64 14.90 10.94
N PRO A 86 3.38 14.46 11.11
CA PRO A 86 2.91 13.20 10.54
C PRO A 86 3.09 13.14 9.03
N VAL A 87 3.56 12.00 8.54
CA VAL A 87 3.66 11.68 7.11
C VAL A 87 2.98 10.35 6.87
N MET A 88 2.06 10.28 5.93
CA MET A 88 1.34 9.07 5.55
C MET A 88 1.35 8.93 4.02
N HIS A 89 1.46 7.71 3.54
CA HIS A 89 1.21 7.37 2.14
C HIS A 89 -0.15 6.67 2.05
N ASP A 90 -1.13 7.31 1.42
CA ASP A 90 -2.51 6.82 1.42
C ASP A 90 -2.68 5.49 0.67
N ASP A 91 -2.08 5.33 -0.50
CA ASP A 91 -2.13 4.09 -1.27
C ASP A 91 -1.58 2.88 -0.51
N GLN A 92 -0.69 3.11 0.46
CA GLN A 92 -0.21 2.06 1.36
C GLN A 92 -1.14 1.88 2.55
N HIS A 93 -1.38 2.93 3.32
CA HIS A 93 -1.98 2.85 4.65
C HIS A 93 -3.49 3.02 4.63
N GLY A 94 -4.05 3.88 3.76
CA GLY A 94 -5.49 4.06 3.62
C GLY A 94 -6.17 2.77 3.17
N THR A 95 -5.66 2.16 2.10
CA THR A 95 -6.13 0.85 1.61
C THR A 95 -5.97 -0.24 2.67
N ALA A 96 -4.86 -0.26 3.40
CA ALA A 96 -4.64 -1.24 4.46
C ALA A 96 -5.66 -1.09 5.61
N ILE A 97 -5.93 0.13 6.05
CA ILE A 97 -6.88 0.41 7.13
C ILE A 97 -8.30 -0.02 6.75
N ILE A 98 -8.78 0.37 5.59
CA ILE A 98 -10.16 0.04 5.19
C ILE A 98 -10.35 -1.45 4.93
N SER A 99 -9.36 -2.10 4.31
CA SER A 99 -9.43 -3.55 4.06
C SER A 99 -9.33 -4.36 5.36
N ALA A 100 -8.54 -3.91 6.32
CA ALA A 100 -8.46 -4.55 7.64
C ALA A 100 -9.76 -4.39 8.44
N ALA A 101 -10.38 -3.22 8.40
CA ALA A 101 -11.70 -3.00 9.01
C ALA A 101 -12.76 -3.94 8.43
N ALA A 102 -12.78 -4.09 7.10
CA ALA A 102 -13.68 -5.04 6.42
C ALA A 102 -13.37 -6.49 6.82
N LEU A 103 -12.09 -6.86 6.88
CA LEU A 103 -11.67 -8.22 7.28
C LEU A 103 -12.11 -8.56 8.71
N ILE A 104 -11.89 -7.65 9.67
CA ILE A 104 -12.28 -7.86 11.07
C ILE A 104 -13.79 -8.10 11.18
N ASN A 105 -14.61 -7.24 10.54
CA ASN A 105 -16.05 -7.38 10.56
C ASN A 105 -16.52 -8.68 9.86
N ALA A 106 -15.89 -9.04 8.74
CA ALA A 106 -16.21 -10.30 8.05
C ALA A 106 -15.88 -11.53 8.89
N LEU A 107 -14.78 -11.51 9.63
CA LEU A 107 -14.37 -12.59 10.52
C LEU A 107 -15.32 -12.74 11.71
N GLU A 108 -15.78 -11.63 12.29
CA GLU A 108 -16.79 -11.62 13.35
C GLU A 108 -18.10 -12.26 12.86
N LEU A 109 -18.60 -11.82 11.70
CA LEU A 109 -19.82 -12.39 11.08
C LEU A 109 -19.69 -13.88 10.71
N ALA A 110 -18.48 -14.31 10.32
CA ALA A 110 -18.19 -15.70 9.95
C ALA A 110 -17.81 -16.59 11.15
N GLU A 111 -17.76 -16.02 12.36
CA GLU A 111 -17.31 -16.69 13.59
C GLU A 111 -15.91 -17.33 13.46
N LYS A 112 -15.01 -16.67 12.73
CA LYS A 112 -13.63 -17.14 12.48
C LYS A 112 -12.59 -16.26 13.18
N LYS A 113 -11.51 -16.90 13.60
CA LYS A 113 -10.34 -16.19 14.16
C LYS A 113 -9.30 -15.94 13.09
N ILE A 114 -8.67 -14.78 13.13
CA ILE A 114 -7.68 -14.35 12.12
C ILE A 114 -6.45 -15.26 12.09
N GLU A 115 -6.07 -15.84 13.21
CA GLU A 115 -4.94 -16.78 13.32
C GLU A 115 -5.19 -18.14 12.65
N ASP A 116 -6.46 -18.51 12.41
CA ASP A 116 -6.83 -19.83 11.92
C ASP A 116 -7.22 -19.84 10.43
N ILE A 117 -7.37 -18.66 9.81
CA ILE A 117 -7.77 -18.55 8.41
C ILE A 117 -6.57 -18.60 7.46
N GLN A 118 -6.84 -19.11 6.24
CA GLN A 118 -5.94 -18.95 5.11
C GLN A 118 -6.34 -17.74 4.28
N ILE A 119 -5.33 -16.93 3.92
CA ILE A 119 -5.50 -15.68 3.17
C ILE A 119 -4.72 -15.79 1.86
N VAL A 120 -5.36 -15.52 0.73
CA VAL A 120 -4.70 -15.34 -0.56
C VAL A 120 -4.75 -13.87 -0.94
N VAL A 121 -3.60 -13.32 -1.29
CA VAL A 121 -3.44 -11.94 -1.74
C VAL A 121 -2.99 -11.93 -3.20
N SER A 122 -3.88 -11.58 -4.10
CA SER A 122 -3.57 -11.38 -5.52
C SER A 122 -3.14 -9.94 -5.74
N GLY A 123 -1.85 -9.77 -5.94
CA GLY A 123 -1.14 -8.49 -6.01
C GLY A 123 0.04 -8.46 -5.05
N ALA A 124 1.10 -7.75 -5.40
CA ALA A 124 2.31 -7.60 -4.57
C ALA A 124 2.91 -6.18 -4.70
N GLY A 125 2.05 -5.20 -4.93
CA GLY A 125 2.37 -3.77 -4.91
C GLY A 125 2.35 -3.20 -3.49
N ALA A 126 2.46 -1.87 -3.40
CA ALA A 126 2.51 -1.14 -2.12
C ALA A 126 1.28 -1.43 -1.24
N ALA A 127 0.08 -1.36 -1.80
CA ALA A 127 -1.17 -1.63 -1.09
C ALA A 127 -1.22 -3.07 -0.57
N ALA A 128 -0.95 -4.08 -1.42
CA ALA A 128 -0.99 -5.49 -1.04
C ALA A 128 -0.04 -5.81 0.12
N ILE A 129 1.19 -5.29 0.05
CA ILE A 129 2.20 -5.45 1.10
C ILE A 129 1.75 -4.80 2.41
N SER A 130 1.22 -3.58 2.35
CA SER A 130 0.78 -2.85 3.53
C SER A 130 -0.46 -3.49 4.18
N CYS A 131 -1.44 -3.92 3.37
CA CYS A 131 -2.59 -4.69 3.85
C CYS A 131 -2.14 -5.95 4.59
N THR A 132 -1.24 -6.73 3.97
CA THR A 132 -0.78 -7.99 4.53
C THR A 132 0.01 -7.80 5.82
N ARG A 133 0.83 -6.73 5.91
CA ARG A 133 1.51 -6.36 7.17
C ARG A 133 0.51 -6.02 8.28
N LEU A 134 -0.56 -5.29 7.94
CA LEU A 134 -1.59 -4.94 8.92
C LEU A 134 -2.36 -6.18 9.39
N TYR A 135 -2.73 -7.10 8.48
CA TYR A 135 -3.39 -8.37 8.88
C TYR A 135 -2.51 -9.20 9.82
N ARG A 136 -1.19 -9.24 9.57
CA ARG A 136 -0.24 -9.90 10.46
C ARG A 136 -0.17 -9.24 11.83
N SER A 137 -0.26 -7.93 11.91
CA SER A 137 -0.28 -7.21 13.20
C SER A 137 -1.54 -7.52 14.02
N PHE A 138 -2.62 -7.94 13.37
CA PHE A 138 -3.85 -8.43 14.02
C PHE A 138 -3.84 -9.93 14.33
N GLY A 139 -2.78 -10.65 13.97
CA GLY A 139 -2.63 -12.07 14.32
C GLY A 139 -2.65 -13.05 13.16
N ALA A 140 -2.82 -12.60 11.91
CA ALA A 140 -2.71 -13.50 10.77
C ALA A 140 -1.32 -14.16 10.70
N LYS A 141 -1.27 -15.48 10.69
CA LYS A 141 -0.01 -16.23 10.65
C LYS A 141 0.62 -16.16 9.26
N ARG A 142 1.94 -15.94 9.20
CA ARG A 142 2.66 -15.83 7.94
C ARG A 142 2.51 -17.07 7.06
N GLU A 143 2.55 -18.25 7.62
CA GLU A 143 2.40 -19.53 6.94
C GLU A 143 1.01 -19.73 6.33
N ASN A 144 0.02 -18.99 6.80
CA ASN A 144 -1.35 -19.00 6.30
C ASN A 144 -1.59 -17.98 5.17
N ILE A 145 -0.61 -17.15 4.86
CA ILE A 145 -0.73 -16.12 3.82
C ILE A 145 0.02 -16.57 2.57
N VAL A 146 -0.65 -16.52 1.44
CA VAL A 146 -0.08 -16.74 0.11
C VAL A 146 -0.26 -15.49 -0.72
N MET A 147 0.84 -14.90 -1.17
CA MET A 147 0.85 -13.72 -2.02
C MET A 147 1.25 -14.08 -3.45
N LEU A 148 0.57 -13.47 -4.42
CA LEU A 148 0.84 -13.63 -5.85
C LEU A 148 1.16 -12.28 -6.50
N ASP A 149 2.00 -12.32 -7.52
CA ASP A 149 2.18 -11.22 -8.47
C ASP A 149 1.89 -11.70 -9.91
N SER A 150 2.15 -10.85 -10.91
CA SER A 150 1.94 -11.19 -12.33
C SER A 150 2.70 -12.43 -12.83
N LYS A 151 3.65 -12.95 -12.04
CA LYS A 151 4.43 -14.18 -12.34
C LYS A 151 3.94 -15.38 -11.54
N GLY A 152 2.81 -15.28 -10.81
CA GLY A 152 2.27 -16.34 -9.96
C GLY A 152 2.66 -16.21 -8.49
N VAL A 153 2.58 -17.31 -7.76
CA VAL A 153 2.85 -17.35 -6.31
C VAL A 153 4.29 -16.89 -6.00
N ILE A 154 4.42 -16.03 -5.01
CA ILE A 154 5.73 -15.56 -4.52
C ILE A 154 6.33 -16.65 -3.63
N ARG A 155 7.14 -17.51 -4.24
CA ARG A 155 7.84 -18.59 -3.57
C ARG A 155 9.25 -18.16 -3.18
N GLN A 156 9.82 -18.80 -2.17
CA GLN A 156 11.18 -18.50 -1.71
C GLN A 156 12.29 -18.88 -2.70
N ASP A 157 12.02 -19.85 -3.56
CA ASP A 157 12.97 -20.30 -4.61
C ASP A 157 12.95 -19.38 -5.85
N ARG A 158 12.10 -18.34 -5.89
CA ARG A 158 12.09 -17.38 -6.98
C ARG A 158 13.25 -16.40 -6.87
N GLU A 159 13.95 -16.23 -8.00
CA GLU A 159 15.01 -15.25 -8.15
C GLU A 159 14.45 -13.81 -8.28
N ASN A 160 15.29 -12.84 -7.95
CA ASN A 160 15.02 -11.40 -8.14
C ASN A 160 13.79 -10.86 -7.41
N LEU A 161 13.47 -11.40 -6.23
CA LEU A 161 12.45 -10.83 -5.36
C LEU A 161 12.96 -9.54 -4.73
N THR A 162 12.11 -8.50 -4.74
CA THR A 162 12.38 -7.31 -3.89
C THR A 162 12.33 -7.70 -2.42
N LYS A 163 12.99 -6.93 -1.56
CA LYS A 163 12.98 -7.16 -0.12
C LYS A 163 11.55 -7.28 0.44
N GLN A 164 10.64 -6.44 -0.06
CA GLN A 164 9.25 -6.41 0.36
C GLN A 164 8.49 -7.68 -0.06
N LYS A 165 8.70 -8.17 -1.28
CA LYS A 165 8.10 -9.43 -1.76
C LYS A 165 8.67 -10.64 -1.03
N ALA A 166 9.97 -10.66 -0.78
CA ALA A 166 10.64 -11.74 -0.05
C ALA A 166 10.09 -11.93 1.37
N GLU A 167 9.61 -10.86 2.02
CA GLU A 167 8.96 -10.92 3.32
C GLU A 167 7.74 -11.85 3.33
N PHE A 168 7.01 -11.94 2.21
CA PHE A 168 5.80 -12.75 2.06
C PHE A 168 5.97 -13.99 1.19
N SER A 169 7.20 -14.35 0.85
CA SER A 169 7.48 -15.57 0.07
C SER A 169 7.12 -16.83 0.83
N THR A 170 6.49 -17.79 0.18
CA THR A 170 6.06 -19.06 0.79
C THR A 170 7.00 -20.23 0.46
N TYR A 171 7.08 -21.23 1.37
CA TYR A 171 7.71 -22.54 1.11
C TYR A 171 6.73 -23.56 0.49
N LYS A 172 5.42 -23.24 0.42
CA LYS A 172 4.43 -24.15 -0.14
C LYS A 172 4.76 -24.43 -1.62
N ASN A 173 4.63 -25.68 -2.04
CA ASN A 173 4.82 -26.06 -3.45
C ASN A 173 3.54 -25.82 -4.26
N ILE A 174 3.19 -24.56 -4.43
CA ILE A 174 2.03 -24.04 -5.18
C ILE A 174 2.50 -22.94 -6.12
N ASN A 175 1.93 -22.85 -7.31
CA ASN A 175 2.41 -21.92 -8.34
C ASN A 175 1.33 -20.98 -8.87
N THR A 176 0.09 -21.43 -8.88
CA THR A 176 -1.02 -20.72 -9.51
C THR A 176 -2.01 -20.17 -8.47
N LEU A 177 -2.92 -19.33 -8.95
CA LEU A 177 -4.01 -18.83 -8.13
C LEU A 177 -4.98 -19.95 -7.74
N GLU A 178 -5.22 -20.89 -8.66
CA GLU A 178 -6.04 -22.06 -8.40
C GLU A 178 -5.48 -22.91 -7.25
N ASP A 179 -4.16 -23.20 -7.28
CA ASP A 179 -3.49 -23.93 -6.20
C ASP A 179 -3.63 -23.20 -4.86
N ALA A 180 -3.43 -21.89 -4.89
CA ALA A 180 -3.51 -21.06 -3.69
C ALA A 180 -4.94 -20.95 -3.14
N GLY A 181 -5.96 -21.08 -4.01
CA GLY A 181 -7.38 -20.95 -3.66
C GLY A 181 -7.97 -22.11 -2.89
N ILE A 182 -7.29 -23.25 -2.82
CA ILE A 182 -7.81 -24.44 -2.14
C ILE A 182 -7.84 -24.23 -0.62
N GLY A 183 -9.03 -24.28 -0.03
CA GLY A 183 -9.22 -24.12 1.42
C GLY A 183 -9.09 -22.69 1.94
N VAL A 184 -9.06 -21.70 1.05
CA VAL A 184 -8.95 -20.28 1.40
C VAL A 184 -10.23 -19.76 2.03
N ALA A 185 -10.08 -19.02 3.13
CA ALA A 185 -11.18 -18.34 3.80
C ALA A 185 -11.33 -16.88 3.32
N VAL A 186 -10.23 -16.25 2.93
CA VAL A 186 -10.20 -14.83 2.54
C VAL A 186 -9.36 -14.65 1.28
N PHE A 187 -9.94 -14.04 0.28
CA PHE A 187 -9.27 -13.61 -0.95
C PHE A 187 -9.22 -12.08 -1.01
N ILE A 188 -8.03 -11.54 -1.22
CA ILE A 188 -7.80 -10.09 -1.36
C ILE A 188 -7.27 -9.83 -2.76
N GLY A 189 -8.07 -9.20 -3.61
CA GLY A 189 -7.69 -8.78 -4.96
C GLY A 189 -7.22 -7.34 -4.95
N ILE A 190 -5.92 -7.10 -5.12
CA ILE A 190 -5.29 -5.77 -5.15
C ILE A 190 -4.23 -5.75 -6.28
N SER A 191 -4.49 -6.43 -7.38
CA SER A 191 -3.69 -6.34 -8.60
C SER A 191 -4.32 -5.28 -9.50
N GLY A 192 -3.56 -4.24 -9.85
CA GLY A 192 -3.88 -3.37 -10.96
C GLY A 192 -3.50 -4.00 -12.29
#